data_ae6ece07a1c7481af666d0f92d4251a3
#
_entry.id   ae6ece07a1c7481af666d0f92d4251a3
#
_cell.length_a   1.000
_cell.length_b   1.000
_cell.length_c   1.000
_cell.angle_alpha   90.00
_cell.angle_beta   90.00
_cell.angle_gamma   90.00
#
_symmetry.space_group_name_H-M   'P 1'
#
loop_
_entity.id
_entity.type
_entity.pdbx_description
1 polymer ?
#
loop_
_entity_poly.entity_id
_entity_poly.type
_entity_poly.pdbx_seq_one_letter_code
_entity_poly.pdbx_strand_id
1 'polypeptide(L)'
;VILLTAQLWEAFGISDHVRLELNSLGSNEARAQYRDALIAFLEQHTDVLDEDSKRRMYSNPLRVLDTKNPDIQAILVDAPKLSEYLDTESKEHFENLCERLDAAGVKYTVNEKLVRGLDYYNRTVFEWVTDSLGAQGTVCAGGRYDGLVEQLGGKSTPAVGFAMGLERLVLLLQALECVGDIRRSADVYLAAMGDKASIQAPIIASTLRRDVPGLRVMVHAGGGNFKKQLKRADKSDALVAVIIGEDELEQGV
;
A
#
# COMPACT_ATOMS: atom_id res chain seq x y z
N VAL A 1 11.44 2.49 6.45
CA VAL A 1 10.26 2.39 5.57
C VAL A 1 10.21 1.00 4.93
N ILE A 2 11.21 0.58 4.13
CA ILE A 2 11.19 -0.73 3.44
C ILE A 2 11.06 -1.90 4.42
N LEU A 3 11.83 -1.92 5.52
CA LEU A 3 11.72 -2.97 6.54
C LEU A 3 10.32 -3.03 7.18
N LEU A 4 9.70 -1.87 7.44
CA LEU A 4 8.34 -1.82 7.96
C LEU A 4 7.35 -2.47 6.99
N THR A 5 7.47 -2.19 5.69
CA THR A 5 6.60 -2.80 4.68
C THR A 5 6.90 -4.29 4.51
N ALA A 6 8.18 -4.72 4.57
CA ALA A 6 8.53 -6.14 4.55
C ALA A 6 7.90 -6.93 5.72
N GLN A 7 7.97 -6.38 6.95
CA GLN A 7 7.32 -6.96 8.13
C GLN A 7 5.78 -7.01 7.99
N LEU A 8 5.20 -6.02 7.30
CA LEU A 8 3.77 -6.03 7.03
C LEU A 8 3.38 -7.20 6.11
N TRP A 9 4.18 -7.49 5.09
CA TRP A 9 3.95 -8.64 4.20
C TRP A 9 4.10 -9.97 4.94
N GLU A 10 5.06 -10.08 5.85
CA GLU A 10 5.19 -11.24 6.74
C GLU A 10 3.94 -11.42 7.62
N ALA A 11 3.48 -10.35 8.25
CA ALA A 11 2.30 -10.38 9.11
C ALA A 11 1.01 -10.79 8.35
N PHE A 12 0.92 -10.47 7.06
CA PHE A 12 -0.18 -10.90 6.19
C PHE A 12 0.03 -12.27 5.55
N GLY A 13 1.21 -12.88 5.69
CA GLY A 13 1.52 -14.17 5.08
C GLY A 13 1.68 -14.12 3.55
N ILE A 14 2.04 -12.97 2.99
CA ILE A 14 2.14 -12.75 1.53
C ILE A 14 3.55 -12.41 1.05
N SER A 15 4.58 -12.58 1.88
CA SER A 15 5.97 -12.22 1.53
C SER A 15 6.47 -12.89 0.24
N ASP A 16 6.07 -14.12 -0.03
CA ASP A 16 6.47 -14.85 -1.23
C ASP A 16 5.68 -14.44 -2.49
N HIS A 17 4.66 -13.63 -2.34
CA HIS A 17 3.77 -13.16 -3.42
C HIS A 17 4.02 -11.71 -3.82
N VAL A 18 4.93 -11.04 -3.14
CA VAL A 18 5.34 -9.66 -3.44
C VAL A 18 6.86 -9.60 -3.57
N ARG A 19 7.35 -8.84 -4.53
CA ARG A 19 8.79 -8.60 -4.71
C ARG A 19 9.09 -7.11 -4.62
N LEU A 20 10.23 -6.81 -4.03
CA LEU A 20 10.74 -5.45 -3.92
C LEU A 20 11.54 -5.09 -5.17
N GLU A 21 11.17 -4.02 -5.83
CA GLU A 21 11.95 -3.40 -6.89
C GLU A 21 12.52 -2.06 -6.40
N LEU A 22 13.78 -1.81 -6.70
CA LEU A 22 14.53 -0.63 -6.28
C LEU A 22 15.16 0.06 -7.47
N ASN A 23 15.27 1.39 -7.42
CA ASN A 23 16.12 2.16 -8.30
C ASN A 23 16.66 3.41 -7.58
N SER A 24 17.73 3.99 -8.14
CA SER A 24 18.22 5.30 -7.75
C SER A 24 17.99 6.29 -8.89
N LEU A 25 17.28 7.38 -8.61
CA LEU A 25 17.07 8.49 -9.55
C LEU A 25 18.23 9.50 -9.56
N GLY A 26 19.22 9.32 -8.67
CA GLY A 26 20.33 10.23 -8.52
C GLY A 26 19.95 11.58 -7.89
N SER A 27 20.87 12.52 -7.99
CA SER A 27 20.63 13.93 -7.70
C SER A 27 19.79 14.59 -8.82
N ASN A 28 19.34 15.82 -8.58
CA ASN A 28 18.62 16.59 -9.61
C ASN A 28 19.52 16.85 -10.84
N GLU A 29 20.80 17.08 -10.62
CA GLU A 29 21.82 17.33 -11.65
C GLU A 29 22.07 16.06 -12.48
N ALA A 30 22.27 14.92 -11.85
CA ALA A 30 22.44 13.63 -12.51
C ALA A 30 21.22 13.28 -13.36
N ARG A 31 20.02 13.49 -12.79
CA ARG A 31 18.76 13.27 -13.50
C ARG A 31 18.57 14.20 -14.70
N ALA A 32 19.01 15.47 -14.61
CA ALA A 32 18.95 16.41 -15.73
C ALA A 32 19.84 15.95 -16.89
N GLN A 33 21.08 15.55 -16.62
CA GLN A 33 22.00 15.02 -17.62
C GLN A 33 21.46 13.75 -18.29
N TYR A 34 20.92 12.84 -17.50
CA TYR A 34 20.28 11.62 -18.03
C TYR A 34 19.05 11.94 -18.89
N ARG A 35 18.23 12.88 -18.45
CA ARG A 35 17.06 13.35 -19.22
C ARG A 35 17.45 13.83 -20.61
N ASP A 36 18.49 14.65 -20.71
CA ASP A 36 18.96 15.18 -21.98
C ASP A 36 19.48 14.06 -22.90
N ALA A 37 20.23 13.11 -22.34
CA ALA A 37 20.70 11.95 -23.08
C ALA A 37 19.55 11.04 -23.55
N LEU A 38 18.54 10.83 -22.70
CA LEU A 38 17.36 10.04 -23.07
C LEU A 38 16.53 10.72 -24.15
N ILE A 39 16.35 12.02 -24.09
CA ILE A 39 15.66 12.79 -25.13
C ILE A 39 16.42 12.64 -26.46
N ALA A 40 17.73 12.86 -26.49
CA ALA A 40 18.54 12.71 -27.67
C ALA A 40 18.48 11.30 -28.28
N PHE A 41 18.39 10.28 -27.44
CA PHE A 41 18.16 8.90 -27.88
C PHE A 41 16.76 8.71 -28.49
N LEU A 42 15.71 9.17 -27.82
CA LEU A 42 14.33 9.02 -28.29
C LEU A 42 14.05 9.81 -29.59
N GLU A 43 14.71 10.95 -29.80
CA GLU A 43 14.63 11.74 -31.04
C GLU A 43 15.11 10.96 -32.25
N GLN A 44 16.07 10.05 -32.09
CA GLN A 44 16.55 9.17 -33.15
C GLN A 44 15.59 8.04 -33.52
N HIS A 45 14.56 7.81 -32.69
CA HIS A 45 13.61 6.70 -32.82
C HIS A 45 12.15 7.17 -32.88
N THR A 46 11.92 8.43 -33.31
CA THR A 46 10.58 9.03 -33.34
C THR A 46 9.57 8.30 -34.23
N ASP A 47 10.02 7.53 -35.18
CA ASP A 47 9.23 6.67 -36.08
C ASP A 47 8.60 5.49 -35.34
N VAL A 48 9.22 5.01 -34.26
CA VAL A 48 8.73 3.90 -33.43
C VAL A 48 7.83 4.38 -32.29
N LEU A 49 7.98 5.67 -31.89
CA LEU A 49 7.23 6.21 -30.75
C LEU A 49 5.75 6.43 -31.08
N ASP A 50 4.87 5.98 -30.20
CA ASP A 50 3.46 6.35 -30.24
C ASP A 50 3.23 7.82 -29.83
N GLU A 51 2.04 8.36 -30.11
CA GLU A 51 1.72 9.77 -29.86
C GLU A 51 1.84 10.18 -28.39
N ASP A 52 1.55 9.26 -27.46
CA ASP A 52 1.70 9.52 -26.03
C ASP A 52 3.18 9.61 -25.64
N SER A 53 4.01 8.70 -26.14
CA SER A 53 5.46 8.71 -25.92
C SER A 53 6.12 9.93 -26.55
N LYS A 54 5.72 10.37 -27.76
CA LYS A 54 6.19 11.61 -28.39
C LYS A 54 5.87 12.83 -27.53
N ARG A 55 4.66 12.90 -27.00
CA ARG A 55 4.25 13.98 -26.11
C ARG A 55 5.05 13.98 -24.80
N ARG A 56 5.28 12.78 -24.23
CA ARG A 56 6.03 12.62 -22.97
C ARG A 56 7.52 12.84 -23.12
N MET A 57 8.08 12.60 -24.28
CA MET A 57 9.51 12.73 -24.55
C MET A 57 10.08 14.08 -24.08
N TYR A 58 9.35 15.19 -24.29
CA TYR A 58 9.78 16.52 -23.85
C TYR A 58 9.24 16.94 -22.50
N SER A 59 8.06 16.47 -22.09
CA SER A 59 7.45 16.86 -20.83
C SER A 59 7.96 16.02 -19.64
N ASN A 60 8.09 14.71 -19.81
CA ASN A 60 8.60 13.79 -18.79
C ASN A 60 9.16 12.52 -19.46
N PRO A 61 10.38 12.59 -20.05
CA PRO A 61 10.96 11.49 -20.82
C PRO A 61 11.15 10.21 -20.03
N LEU A 62 11.41 10.30 -18.72
CA LEU A 62 11.55 9.10 -17.88
C LEU A 62 10.28 8.23 -17.88
N ARG A 63 9.12 8.81 -18.08
CA ARG A 63 7.86 8.05 -18.19
C ARG A 63 7.74 7.22 -19.49
N VAL A 64 8.57 7.49 -20.49
CA VAL A 64 8.64 6.64 -21.67
C VAL A 64 9.26 5.29 -21.34
N LEU A 65 10.13 5.21 -20.33
CA LEU A 65 10.74 3.96 -19.86
C LEU A 65 9.71 2.97 -19.31
N ASP A 66 8.60 3.45 -18.76
CA ASP A 66 7.50 2.64 -18.19
C ASP A 66 6.42 2.30 -19.24
N THR A 67 6.73 2.39 -20.52
CA THR A 67 5.78 2.05 -21.59
C THR A 67 5.49 0.54 -21.62
N LYS A 68 4.25 0.19 -21.97
CA LYS A 68 3.85 -1.20 -22.23
C LYS A 68 3.85 -1.54 -23.72
N ASN A 69 4.17 -0.59 -24.58
CA ASN A 69 4.26 -0.80 -26.01
C ASN A 69 5.49 -1.66 -26.33
N PRO A 70 5.34 -2.86 -26.90
CA PRO A 70 6.45 -3.79 -27.14
C PRO A 70 7.49 -3.24 -28.12
N ASP A 71 7.09 -2.44 -29.12
CA ASP A 71 8.00 -1.86 -30.11
C ASP A 71 8.91 -0.83 -29.46
N ILE A 72 8.34 0.00 -28.56
CA ILE A 72 9.11 0.98 -27.81
C ILE A 72 10.00 0.27 -26.77
N GLN A 73 9.49 -0.78 -26.11
CA GLN A 73 10.31 -1.57 -25.20
C GLN A 73 11.54 -2.19 -25.87
N ALA A 74 11.41 -2.58 -27.13
CA ALA A 74 12.51 -3.15 -27.91
C ALA A 74 13.65 -2.12 -28.12
N ILE A 75 13.35 -0.88 -28.47
CA ILE A 75 14.39 0.15 -28.63
C ILE A 75 14.97 0.60 -27.29
N LEU A 76 14.17 0.57 -26.20
CA LEU A 76 14.62 0.98 -24.87
C LEU A 76 15.66 0.01 -24.24
N VAL A 77 15.94 -1.12 -24.87
CA VAL A 77 17.05 -2.00 -24.46
C VAL A 77 18.40 -1.32 -24.67
N ASP A 78 18.51 -0.51 -25.73
CA ASP A 78 19.73 0.22 -26.10
C ASP A 78 19.74 1.66 -25.57
N ALA A 79 18.72 2.06 -24.82
CA ALA A 79 18.63 3.40 -24.25
C ALA A 79 19.72 3.62 -23.18
N PRO A 80 20.22 4.86 -23.02
CA PRO A 80 21.14 5.17 -21.93
C PRO A 80 20.54 4.81 -20.59
N LYS A 81 21.36 4.31 -19.67
CA LYS A 81 20.94 3.86 -18.35
C LYS A 81 21.18 4.95 -17.32
N LEU A 82 20.21 5.18 -16.45
CA LEU A 82 20.33 6.18 -15.39
C LEU A 82 21.52 5.90 -14.46
N SER A 83 21.84 4.62 -14.23
CA SER A 83 22.98 4.19 -13.40
C SER A 83 24.34 4.74 -13.87
N GLU A 84 24.50 5.03 -15.16
CA GLU A 84 25.73 5.60 -15.76
C GLU A 84 25.90 7.08 -15.43
N TYR A 85 24.81 7.79 -15.14
CA TYR A 85 24.77 9.22 -14.84
C TYR A 85 24.78 9.55 -13.35
N LEU A 86 24.66 8.55 -12.48
CA LEU A 86 24.65 8.77 -11.04
C LEU A 86 25.98 9.40 -10.59
N ASP A 87 25.87 10.46 -9.80
CA ASP A 87 27.00 11.02 -9.06
C ASP A 87 27.49 10.05 -7.97
N THR A 88 28.74 10.29 -7.51
CA THR A 88 29.37 9.41 -6.51
C THR A 88 28.54 9.27 -5.24
N GLU A 89 28.02 10.38 -4.72
CA GLU A 89 27.21 10.38 -3.49
C GLU A 89 25.93 9.55 -3.66
N SER A 90 25.27 9.63 -4.82
CA SER A 90 24.07 8.85 -5.12
C SER A 90 24.36 7.36 -5.29
N LYS A 91 25.53 7.00 -5.88
CA LYS A 91 25.97 5.61 -5.96
C LYS A 91 26.25 5.03 -4.58
N GLU A 92 27.08 5.69 -3.78
CA GLU A 92 27.39 5.28 -2.41
C GLU A 92 26.14 5.15 -1.54
N HIS A 93 25.20 6.10 -1.68
CA HIS A 93 23.92 6.05 -0.96
C HIS A 93 23.10 4.82 -1.34
N PHE A 94 23.06 4.47 -2.62
CA PHE A 94 22.30 3.32 -3.11
C PHE A 94 22.96 1.99 -2.72
N GLU A 95 24.28 1.90 -2.84
CA GLU A 95 25.07 0.75 -2.38
C GLU A 95 24.89 0.49 -0.89
N ASN A 96 25.01 1.53 -0.05
CA ASN A 96 24.74 1.45 1.39
C ASN A 96 23.31 0.99 1.71
N LEU A 97 22.32 1.37 0.90
CA LEU A 97 20.95 0.88 1.07
C LEU A 97 20.87 -0.61 0.77
N CYS A 98 21.46 -1.06 -0.34
CA CYS A 98 21.49 -2.46 -0.73
C CYS A 98 22.17 -3.33 0.33
N GLU A 99 23.34 -2.93 0.83
CA GLU A 99 24.05 -3.61 1.93
C GLU A 99 23.18 -3.77 3.19
N ARG A 100 22.40 -2.71 3.55
CA ARG A 100 21.50 -2.76 4.71
C ARG A 100 20.33 -3.69 4.49
N LEU A 101 19.80 -3.77 3.28
CA LEU A 101 18.72 -4.71 2.93
C LEU A 101 19.22 -6.15 2.91
N ASP A 102 20.42 -6.38 2.39
CA ASP A 102 21.09 -7.69 2.42
C ASP A 102 21.32 -8.16 3.86
N ALA A 103 21.87 -7.29 4.70
CA ALA A 103 22.07 -7.57 6.12
C ALA A 103 20.76 -7.84 6.88
N ALA A 104 19.65 -7.25 6.42
CA ALA A 104 18.32 -7.49 6.98
C ALA A 104 17.58 -8.68 6.36
N GLY A 105 18.19 -9.37 5.38
CA GLY A 105 17.60 -10.51 4.68
C GLY A 105 16.43 -10.15 3.75
N VAL A 106 16.26 -8.88 3.38
CA VAL A 106 15.21 -8.44 2.47
C VAL A 106 15.66 -8.61 1.03
N LYS A 107 15.02 -9.52 0.30
CA LYS A 107 15.27 -9.73 -1.12
C LYS A 107 14.74 -8.56 -1.96
N TYR A 108 15.51 -8.14 -2.94
CA TYR A 108 15.13 -7.07 -3.87
C TYR A 108 15.69 -7.33 -5.27
N THR A 109 15.13 -6.60 -6.24
CA THR A 109 15.65 -6.53 -7.61
C THR A 109 15.92 -5.07 -7.95
N VAL A 110 17.10 -4.77 -8.49
CA VAL A 110 17.37 -3.44 -9.06
C VAL A 110 16.71 -3.36 -10.42
N ASN A 111 15.75 -2.44 -10.55
CA ASN A 111 15.02 -2.19 -11.80
C ASN A 111 15.37 -0.80 -12.32
N GLU A 112 16.30 -0.72 -13.27
CA GLU A 112 16.77 0.53 -13.86
C GLU A 112 15.67 1.32 -14.60
N LYS A 113 14.55 0.67 -14.94
CA LYS A 113 13.38 1.29 -15.57
C LYS A 113 12.38 1.82 -14.54
N LEU A 114 12.57 1.52 -13.26
CA LEU A 114 11.67 1.97 -12.21
C LEU A 114 11.78 3.47 -12.03
N VAL A 115 10.73 4.18 -12.42
CA VAL A 115 10.55 5.62 -12.22
C VAL A 115 9.24 5.89 -11.53
N ARG A 116 9.11 7.05 -10.89
CA ARG A 116 7.87 7.43 -10.21
C ARG A 116 7.09 8.47 -11.00
N GLY A 117 5.77 8.43 -10.81
CA GLY A 117 4.85 9.36 -11.50
C GLY A 117 4.92 10.81 -11.05
N LEU A 118 5.71 11.13 -10.03
CA LEU A 118 5.81 12.46 -9.43
C LEU A 118 7.29 12.90 -9.43
N ASP A 119 7.53 14.14 -9.81
CA ASP A 119 8.89 14.64 -10.05
C ASP A 119 9.65 15.06 -8.79
N TYR A 120 9.00 15.05 -7.64
CA TYR A 120 9.63 15.42 -6.37
C TYR A 120 10.56 14.34 -5.80
N TYR A 121 10.51 13.11 -6.32
CA TYR A 121 11.41 12.04 -5.87
C TYR A 121 12.85 12.30 -6.30
N ASN A 122 13.78 11.95 -5.42
CA ASN A 122 15.22 11.96 -5.67
C ASN A 122 15.87 10.73 -5.04
N ARG A 123 17.06 10.38 -5.53
CA ARG A 123 17.81 9.21 -5.03
C ARG A 123 16.95 7.93 -5.07
N THR A 124 16.71 7.31 -3.94
CA THR A 124 16.03 6.01 -3.87
C THR A 124 14.54 6.09 -4.16
N VAL A 125 14.07 5.22 -5.03
CA VAL A 125 12.66 4.88 -5.23
C VAL A 125 12.48 3.38 -5.12
N PHE A 126 11.28 2.95 -4.70
CA PHE A 126 10.96 1.54 -4.57
C PHE A 126 9.50 1.25 -4.86
N GLU A 127 9.24 0.02 -5.29
CA GLU A 127 7.91 -0.55 -5.44
C GLU A 127 7.87 -1.98 -4.91
N TRP A 128 6.78 -2.32 -4.22
CA TRP A 128 6.40 -3.69 -3.96
C TRP A 128 5.39 -4.11 -5.00
N VAL A 129 5.73 -5.11 -5.79
CA VAL A 129 4.94 -5.56 -6.93
C VAL A 129 4.55 -7.03 -6.78
N THR A 130 3.39 -7.38 -7.34
CA THR A 130 2.87 -8.75 -7.40
C THR A 130 2.41 -9.11 -8.80
N ASP A 131 2.53 -10.36 -9.17
CA ASP A 131 2.00 -10.89 -10.43
C ASP A 131 0.55 -11.38 -10.28
N SER A 132 0.06 -11.51 -9.04
CA SER A 132 -1.28 -12.05 -8.74
C SER A 132 -2.44 -11.09 -9.10
N LEU A 133 -2.15 -9.82 -9.40
CA LEU A 133 -3.16 -8.80 -9.75
C LEU A 133 -3.06 -8.33 -11.22
N GLY A 134 -2.39 -9.08 -12.09
CA GLY A 134 -2.23 -8.75 -13.50
C GLY A 134 -1.59 -7.39 -13.73
N ALA A 135 -2.21 -6.54 -14.56
CA ALA A 135 -1.64 -5.24 -14.94
C ALA A 135 -1.52 -4.21 -13.79
N GLN A 136 -2.13 -4.46 -12.65
CA GLN A 136 -2.12 -3.59 -11.46
C GLN A 136 -1.22 -4.12 -10.35
N GLY A 137 -0.06 -4.64 -10.69
CA GLY A 137 0.85 -5.33 -9.78
C GLY A 137 1.44 -4.51 -8.64
N THR A 138 1.54 -3.19 -8.75
CA THR A 138 2.12 -2.36 -7.67
C THR A 138 1.16 -2.21 -6.50
N VAL A 139 1.49 -2.80 -5.35
CA VAL A 139 0.67 -2.75 -4.12
C VAL A 139 1.12 -1.66 -3.14
N CYS A 140 2.43 -1.37 -3.12
CA CYS A 140 3.01 -0.33 -2.27
C CYS A 140 4.19 0.30 -3.01
N ALA A 141 4.37 1.59 -2.88
CA ALA A 141 5.46 2.29 -3.53
C ALA A 141 5.84 3.57 -2.80
N GLY A 142 7.11 3.94 -2.90
CA GLY A 142 7.62 5.12 -2.23
C GLY A 142 9.02 5.50 -2.68
N GLY A 143 9.68 6.32 -1.86
CA GLY A 143 11.03 6.77 -2.12
C GLY A 143 11.42 7.96 -1.28
N ARG A 144 12.55 8.54 -1.62
CA ARG A 144 13.11 9.74 -1.01
C ARG A 144 12.69 10.98 -1.79
N TYR A 145 12.41 12.08 -1.09
CA TYR A 145 11.93 13.33 -1.68
C TYR A 145 12.38 14.55 -0.86
N ASP A 146 13.68 14.75 -0.77
CA ASP A 146 14.32 15.74 0.11
C ASP A 146 13.94 17.19 -0.23
N GLY A 147 13.64 17.49 -1.49
CA GLY A 147 13.26 18.84 -1.92
C GLY A 147 11.80 19.21 -1.70
N LEU A 148 10.93 18.25 -1.34
CA LEU A 148 9.48 18.49 -1.31
C LEU A 148 9.07 19.49 -0.21
N VAL A 149 9.66 19.40 0.97
CA VAL A 149 9.32 20.29 2.10
C VAL A 149 9.66 21.74 1.75
N GLU A 150 10.79 21.97 1.08
CA GLU A 150 11.22 23.29 0.64
C GLU A 150 10.31 23.83 -0.47
N GLN A 151 9.93 23.00 -1.44
CA GLN A 151 8.96 23.36 -2.50
C GLN A 151 7.60 23.77 -1.94
N LEU A 152 7.21 23.24 -0.80
CA LEU A 152 5.98 23.59 -0.08
C LEU A 152 6.14 24.81 0.85
N GLY A 153 7.29 25.49 0.81
CA GLY A 153 7.58 26.70 1.63
C GLY A 153 8.12 26.42 3.01
N GLY A 154 8.50 25.18 3.32
CA GLY A 154 9.16 24.80 4.55
C GLY A 154 10.68 24.99 4.50
N LYS A 155 11.38 24.64 5.59
CA LYS A 155 12.85 24.56 5.59
C LYS A 155 13.29 23.31 4.83
N SER A 156 14.46 23.37 4.18
CA SER A 156 15.08 22.19 3.55
C SER A 156 15.18 21.05 4.57
N THR A 157 14.46 19.96 4.29
CA THR A 157 14.32 18.83 5.22
C THR A 157 14.28 17.53 4.42
N PRO A 158 15.26 16.64 4.61
CA PRO A 158 15.22 15.32 3.99
C PRO A 158 13.96 14.56 4.39
N ALA A 159 13.32 13.94 3.40
CA ALA A 159 12.08 13.23 3.62
C ALA A 159 12.02 11.91 2.83
N VAL A 160 11.37 10.93 3.42
CA VAL A 160 11.12 9.60 2.84
C VAL A 160 9.74 9.13 3.25
N GLY A 161 9.06 8.46 2.34
CA GLY A 161 7.74 7.90 2.63
C GLY A 161 7.27 6.91 1.59
N PHE A 162 6.08 6.41 1.80
CA PHE A 162 5.42 5.47 0.91
C PHE A 162 3.90 5.66 0.93
N ALA A 163 3.26 5.12 -0.09
CA ALA A 163 1.82 4.94 -0.13
C ALA A 163 1.50 3.50 -0.54
N MET A 164 0.37 2.97 -0.07
CA MET A 164 -0.12 1.68 -0.51
C MET A 164 -1.59 1.77 -0.92
N GLY A 165 -1.98 0.97 -1.91
CA GLY A 165 -3.37 0.84 -2.32
C GLY A 165 -4.08 -0.15 -1.42
N LEU A 166 -4.89 0.33 -0.47
CA LEU A 166 -5.60 -0.56 0.46
C LEU A 166 -6.54 -1.51 -0.26
N GLU A 167 -7.24 -1.04 -1.28
CA GLU A 167 -8.11 -1.86 -2.11
C GLU A 167 -7.34 -2.94 -2.85
N ARG A 168 -6.15 -2.61 -3.38
CA ARG A 168 -5.27 -3.60 -4.04
C ARG A 168 -4.76 -4.63 -3.05
N LEU A 169 -4.41 -4.21 -1.83
CA LEU A 169 -3.99 -5.12 -0.78
C LEU A 169 -5.11 -6.09 -0.41
N VAL A 170 -6.34 -5.60 -0.24
CA VAL A 170 -7.51 -6.45 0.02
C VAL A 170 -7.74 -7.44 -1.13
N LEU A 171 -7.69 -6.97 -2.39
CA LEU A 171 -7.83 -7.84 -3.56
C LEU A 171 -6.72 -8.90 -3.63
N LEU A 172 -5.47 -8.54 -3.28
CA LEU A 172 -4.36 -9.48 -3.23
C LEU A 172 -4.58 -10.56 -2.17
N LEU A 173 -4.96 -10.15 -0.96
CA LEU A 173 -5.24 -11.08 0.14
C LEU A 173 -6.39 -12.03 -0.21
N GLN A 174 -7.42 -11.55 -0.90
CA GLN A 174 -8.53 -12.37 -1.41
C GLN A 174 -8.07 -13.34 -2.50
N ALA A 175 -7.29 -12.87 -3.47
CA ALA A 175 -6.78 -13.70 -4.57
C ALA A 175 -5.85 -14.81 -4.08
N LEU A 176 -5.14 -14.57 -2.97
CA LEU A 176 -4.24 -15.54 -2.33
C LEU A 176 -4.92 -16.39 -1.25
N GLU A 177 -6.24 -16.22 -1.05
CA GLU A 177 -7.00 -16.90 0.00
C GLU A 177 -6.40 -16.72 1.41
N CYS A 178 -5.62 -15.65 1.63
CA CYS A 178 -5.00 -15.32 2.91
C CYS A 178 -5.99 -14.65 3.89
N VAL A 179 -7.18 -14.33 3.41
CA VAL A 179 -8.26 -13.80 4.24
C VAL A 179 -8.95 -14.99 4.89
N GLY A 180 -8.76 -15.18 6.20
CA GLY A 180 -9.48 -16.21 6.93
C GLY A 180 -11.00 -16.04 6.81
N ASP A 181 -11.75 -17.02 7.27
CA ASP A 181 -13.22 -16.98 7.24
C ASP A 181 -13.76 -15.82 8.08
N ILE A 182 -13.95 -14.65 7.43
CA ILE A 182 -14.49 -13.43 8.05
C ILE A 182 -16.03 -13.45 8.04
N ARG A 183 -16.65 -14.64 8.02
CA ARG A 183 -18.12 -14.75 7.97
C ARG A 183 -18.77 -14.11 9.19
N ARG A 184 -18.10 -14.08 10.33
CA ARG A 184 -18.62 -13.49 11.55
C ARG A 184 -18.22 -12.03 11.69
N SER A 185 -19.20 -11.15 11.77
CA SER A 185 -18.97 -9.75 12.13
C SER A 185 -18.76 -9.54 13.64
N ALA A 186 -19.23 -10.49 14.47
CA ALA A 186 -19.05 -10.48 15.93
C ALA A 186 -19.06 -11.91 16.49
N ASP A 187 -18.48 -12.11 17.67
CA ASP A 187 -18.58 -13.34 18.42
C ASP A 187 -19.81 -13.33 19.33
N VAL A 188 -20.14 -12.13 19.84
CA VAL A 188 -21.32 -11.89 20.69
C VAL A 188 -22.18 -10.78 20.09
N TYR A 189 -23.46 -11.02 19.95
CA TYR A 189 -24.46 -10.02 19.57
C TYR A 189 -25.33 -9.68 20.76
N LEU A 190 -25.38 -8.40 21.17
CA LEU A 190 -26.24 -7.94 22.27
C LEU A 190 -27.54 -7.36 21.71
N ALA A 191 -28.66 -7.99 22.02
CA ALA A 191 -30.02 -7.52 21.74
C ALA A 191 -30.63 -6.96 23.03
N ALA A 192 -31.09 -5.70 22.98
CA ALA A 192 -31.63 -4.99 24.14
C ALA A 192 -33.09 -4.65 23.93
N MET A 193 -33.93 -4.98 24.92
CA MET A 193 -35.37 -4.75 24.90
C MET A 193 -35.76 -3.80 26.02
N GLY A 194 -36.32 -2.65 25.64
CA GLY A 194 -36.68 -1.58 26.54
C GLY A 194 -35.62 -0.49 26.67
N ASP A 195 -36.00 0.64 27.25
CA ASP A 195 -35.12 1.81 27.33
C ASP A 195 -33.96 1.59 28.29
N LYS A 196 -34.22 1.00 29.46
CA LYS A 196 -33.17 0.67 30.45
C LYS A 196 -32.14 -0.31 29.89
N ALA A 197 -32.59 -1.35 29.20
CA ALA A 197 -31.72 -2.34 28.56
C ALA A 197 -30.89 -1.72 27.44
N SER A 198 -31.46 -0.84 26.64
CA SER A 198 -30.75 -0.11 25.56
C SER A 198 -29.63 0.80 26.10
N ILE A 199 -29.80 1.37 27.29
CA ILE A 199 -28.76 2.16 27.97
C ILE A 199 -27.65 1.25 28.53
N GLN A 200 -28.00 0.08 29.07
CA GLN A 200 -27.04 -0.84 29.68
C GLN A 200 -26.24 -1.66 28.68
N ALA A 201 -26.80 -1.98 27.52
CA ALA A 201 -26.14 -2.83 26.53
C ALA A 201 -24.75 -2.33 26.09
N PRO A 202 -24.53 -1.03 25.79
CA PRO A 202 -23.19 -0.52 25.49
C PRO A 202 -22.20 -0.67 26.66
N ILE A 203 -22.68 -0.55 27.91
CA ILE A 203 -21.85 -0.67 29.12
C ILE A 203 -21.41 -2.14 29.26
N ILE A 204 -22.34 -3.07 29.12
CA ILE A 204 -22.06 -4.52 29.14
C ILE A 204 -21.09 -4.88 28.01
N ALA A 205 -21.30 -4.37 26.80
CA ALA A 205 -20.39 -4.60 25.69
C ALA A 205 -18.97 -4.08 25.97
N SER A 206 -18.85 -2.90 26.60
CA SER A 206 -17.55 -2.34 27.01
C SER A 206 -16.85 -3.21 28.03
N THR A 207 -17.58 -3.72 29.01
CA THR A 207 -17.08 -4.64 30.03
C THR A 207 -16.59 -5.95 29.40
N LEU A 208 -17.39 -6.55 28.52
CA LEU A 208 -17.00 -7.79 27.83
C LEU A 208 -15.74 -7.63 26.98
N ARG A 209 -15.61 -6.52 26.25
CA ARG A 209 -14.40 -6.23 25.44
C ARG A 209 -13.15 -6.02 26.29
N ARG A 210 -13.31 -5.41 27.47
CA ARG A 210 -12.21 -5.18 28.41
C ARG A 210 -11.76 -6.47 29.08
N ASP A 211 -12.71 -7.27 29.53
CA ASP A 211 -12.46 -8.44 30.39
C ASP A 211 -12.09 -9.69 29.57
N VAL A 212 -12.44 -9.72 28.26
CA VAL A 212 -12.08 -10.78 27.33
C VAL A 212 -11.37 -10.19 26.11
N PRO A 213 -10.03 -10.07 26.16
CA PRO A 213 -9.25 -9.51 25.05
C PRO A 213 -9.49 -10.28 23.73
N GLY A 214 -9.73 -9.53 22.65
CA GLY A 214 -10.00 -10.09 21.32
C GLY A 214 -11.46 -10.47 21.06
N LEU A 215 -12.35 -10.41 22.05
CA LEU A 215 -13.78 -10.68 21.87
C LEU A 215 -14.44 -9.57 21.03
N ARG A 216 -15.05 -9.97 19.93
CA ARG A 216 -15.80 -9.06 19.05
C ARG A 216 -17.24 -9.00 19.50
N VAL A 217 -17.67 -7.87 20.04
CA VAL A 217 -19.02 -7.68 20.57
C VAL A 217 -19.75 -6.65 19.72
N MET A 218 -20.92 -6.99 19.21
CA MET A 218 -21.81 -6.10 18.49
C MET A 218 -23.05 -5.80 19.34
N VAL A 219 -23.33 -4.52 19.54
CA VAL A 219 -24.56 -4.06 20.18
C VAL A 219 -25.60 -3.74 19.10
N HIS A 220 -26.82 -4.21 19.27
CA HIS A 220 -27.90 -3.88 18.35
C HIS A 220 -28.12 -2.36 18.29
N ALA A 221 -28.07 -1.80 17.10
CA ALA A 221 -28.36 -0.40 16.84
C ALA A 221 -29.62 -0.24 15.98
N GLY A 222 -30.42 0.79 16.28
CA GLY A 222 -31.58 1.17 15.47
C GLY A 222 -32.93 0.64 15.92
N GLY A 223 -33.04 0.19 17.18
CA GLY A 223 -34.31 -0.17 17.81
C GLY A 223 -35.07 -1.29 17.07
N GLY A 224 -36.32 -1.45 17.38
CA GLY A 224 -37.20 -2.44 16.77
C GLY A 224 -37.61 -3.54 17.77
N ASN A 225 -38.60 -4.34 17.39
CA ASN A 225 -39.06 -5.42 18.22
C ASN A 225 -38.08 -6.59 18.30
N PHE A 226 -38.28 -7.45 19.27
CA PHE A 226 -37.46 -8.62 19.55
C PHE A 226 -37.17 -9.47 18.30
N LYS A 227 -38.20 -9.76 17.51
CA LYS A 227 -38.07 -10.58 16.29
C LYS A 227 -37.12 -9.96 15.28
N LYS A 228 -37.11 -8.62 15.15
CA LYS A 228 -36.22 -7.89 14.23
C LYS A 228 -34.78 -7.91 14.75
N GLN A 229 -34.60 -7.78 16.06
CA GLN A 229 -33.27 -7.85 16.69
C GLN A 229 -32.66 -9.25 16.54
N LEU A 230 -33.42 -10.31 16.82
CA LEU A 230 -32.97 -11.69 16.62
C LEU A 230 -32.63 -12.00 15.16
N LYS A 231 -33.43 -11.53 14.21
CA LYS A 231 -33.10 -11.70 12.78
C LYS A 231 -31.78 -11.01 12.38
N ARG A 232 -31.45 -9.91 13.03
CA ARG A 232 -30.14 -9.25 12.81
C ARG A 232 -29.00 -9.97 13.50
N ALA A 233 -29.22 -10.52 14.70
CA ALA A 233 -28.28 -11.37 15.39
C ALA A 233 -27.93 -12.60 14.54
N ASP A 234 -28.93 -13.29 14.01
CA ASP A 234 -28.77 -14.42 13.08
C ASP A 234 -27.96 -14.03 11.84
N LYS A 235 -28.28 -12.90 11.21
CA LYS A 235 -27.52 -12.41 10.06
C LYS A 235 -26.08 -11.99 10.35
N SER A 236 -25.75 -11.69 11.61
CA SER A 236 -24.38 -11.33 12.00
C SER A 236 -23.46 -12.53 12.09
N ASP A 237 -24.03 -13.73 12.08
CA ASP A 237 -23.34 -15.02 12.26
C ASP A 237 -22.55 -15.08 13.58
N ALA A 238 -23.00 -14.31 14.60
CA ALA A 238 -22.39 -14.32 15.92
C ALA A 238 -22.58 -15.68 16.60
N LEU A 239 -21.57 -16.10 17.37
CA LEU A 239 -21.62 -17.39 18.11
C LEU A 239 -22.72 -17.40 19.15
N VAL A 240 -22.92 -16.26 19.81
CA VAL A 240 -23.87 -16.09 20.91
C VAL A 240 -24.68 -14.81 20.72
N ALA A 241 -25.98 -14.90 20.90
CA ALA A 241 -26.86 -13.74 21.07
C ALA A 241 -27.21 -13.62 22.55
N VAL A 242 -26.79 -12.51 23.17
CA VAL A 242 -27.19 -12.15 24.54
C VAL A 242 -28.40 -11.24 24.46
N ILE A 243 -29.45 -11.63 25.14
CA ILE A 243 -30.70 -10.88 25.21
C ILE A 243 -30.75 -10.19 26.56
N ILE A 244 -31.00 -8.89 26.56
CA ILE A 244 -31.10 -8.07 27.75
C ILE A 244 -32.50 -7.44 27.77
N GLY A 245 -33.34 -7.87 28.68
CA GLY A 245 -34.63 -7.26 28.96
C GLY A 245 -34.57 -6.41 30.23
N GLU A 246 -35.69 -5.74 30.55
CA GLU A 246 -35.79 -4.96 31.78
C GLU A 246 -35.92 -5.88 33.01
N ASP A 247 -36.56 -7.02 32.86
CA ASP A 247 -36.71 -8.00 33.94
C ASP A 247 -35.36 -8.62 34.36
N GLU A 248 -34.49 -8.96 33.39
CA GLU A 248 -33.15 -9.48 33.68
C GLU A 248 -32.28 -8.44 34.39
N LEU A 249 -32.42 -7.16 33.99
CA LEU A 249 -31.72 -6.07 34.67
C LEU A 249 -32.18 -5.82 36.09
N GLU A 250 -33.48 -5.95 36.36
CA GLU A 250 -34.02 -5.79 37.71
C GLU A 250 -33.65 -6.95 38.64
N GLN A 251 -33.49 -8.15 38.09
CA GLN A 251 -33.07 -9.35 38.84
C GLN A 251 -31.52 -9.44 38.94
N GLY A 252 -30.78 -8.66 38.19
CA GLY A 252 -29.31 -8.70 38.19
C GLY A 252 -28.72 -9.97 37.57
N VAL A 253 -29.40 -10.58 36.63
CA VAL A 253 -29.05 -11.81 35.90
C VAL A 253 -28.86 -11.54 34.40
#